data_622dd171023c250c31e8aac05996fe84
#
_entry.id   622dd171023c250c31e8aac05996fe84
#
_cell.length_a   1.000
_cell.length_b   1.000
_cell.length_c   1.000
_cell.angle_alpha   90.00
_cell.angle_beta   90.00
_cell.angle_gamma   90.00
#
_symmetry.space_group_name_H-M   'P 1'
#
loop_
_entity.id
_entity.type
_entity.pdbx_description
1 polymer ?
#
loop_
_entity_poly.entity_id
_entity_poly.type
_entity_poly.pdbx_seq_one_letter_code
_entity_poly.pdbx_strand_id
1 'polypeptide(L)'
;FVLLFLTTFLMNLFLWNETTQLIRQIPILVSLKENSTDDVYELHYQPSADENNVIQTYSKSEQDRILQFLENSFFDSDGQSNLYSGKQSYLSDPNARMDKENLTPVTKEMLDSEIRKDFIDATFMNDILVLDIEKSVMNDMEEAAETLDFRIGLNSLSEKFREEFNYYFGNFIFGLVLSLVFMSFGLLIVYWIISSSLKIFQQDIRLHRVMGLTNRKITNNFKLLLMIPVIVSFMVFLVFAYSTGFHVLLIDYLYLLLLNSSLLIFSNLIIKKKMGRMLDA
;
A
#
# COMPACT_ATOMS: atom_id res chain seq x y z
N PHE A 1 -30.01 6.22 22.51
CA PHE A 1 -28.64 6.09 23.03
C PHE A 1 -27.90 4.91 22.41
N VAL A 2 -28.42 3.68 22.58
CA VAL A 2 -27.79 2.45 22.08
C VAL A 2 -27.51 2.51 20.58
N LEU A 3 -28.50 2.92 19.78
CA LEU A 3 -28.33 3.04 18.33
C LEU A 3 -27.24 4.04 17.95
N LEU A 4 -27.18 5.20 18.62
CA LEU A 4 -26.17 6.20 18.34
C LEU A 4 -24.77 5.71 18.73
N PHE A 5 -24.64 5.04 19.89
CA PHE A 5 -23.42 4.40 20.32
C PHE A 5 -22.95 3.34 19.32
N LEU A 6 -23.83 2.40 18.93
CA LEU A 6 -23.50 1.34 17.99
C LEU A 6 -23.10 1.89 16.63
N THR A 7 -23.87 2.87 16.09
CA THR A 7 -23.55 3.47 14.80
C THR A 7 -22.17 4.14 14.81
N THR A 8 -21.88 4.93 15.85
CA THR A 8 -20.57 5.61 15.94
C THR A 8 -19.44 4.64 16.23
N PHE A 9 -19.68 3.55 16.97
CA PHE A 9 -18.70 2.49 17.19
C PHE A 9 -18.37 1.75 15.89
N LEU A 10 -19.37 1.35 15.12
CA LEU A 10 -19.19 0.68 13.84
C LEU A 10 -18.52 1.61 12.81
N MET A 11 -18.85 2.90 12.81
CA MET A 11 -18.15 3.88 11.99
C MET A 11 -16.66 3.96 12.34
N ASN A 12 -16.33 4.02 13.63
CA ASN A 12 -14.94 4.02 14.06
C ASN A 12 -14.22 2.74 13.64
N LEU A 13 -14.85 1.57 13.85
CA LEU A 13 -14.28 0.27 13.50
C LEU A 13 -13.99 0.15 12.00
N PHE A 14 -14.98 0.45 11.17
CA PHE A 14 -14.85 0.31 9.71
C PHE A 14 -13.88 1.35 9.14
N LEU A 15 -14.08 2.63 9.44
CA LEU A 15 -13.26 3.69 8.90
C LEU A 15 -11.81 3.63 9.39
N TRP A 16 -11.59 3.20 10.63
CA TRP A 16 -10.23 2.98 11.11
C TRP A 16 -9.56 1.85 10.33
N ASN A 17 -10.20 0.69 10.19
CA ASN A 17 -9.62 -0.44 9.48
C ASN A 17 -9.27 -0.08 8.02
N GLU A 18 -10.20 0.51 7.28
CA GLU A 18 -10.00 0.89 5.89
C GLU A 18 -8.92 1.97 5.74
N THR A 19 -8.99 3.02 6.56
CA THR A 19 -8.07 4.16 6.42
C THR A 19 -6.66 3.82 6.85
N THR A 20 -6.47 2.97 7.88
CA THR A 20 -5.12 2.53 8.27
C THR A 20 -4.46 1.70 7.19
N GLN A 21 -5.22 0.87 6.49
CA GLN A 21 -4.71 0.12 5.34
C GLN A 21 -4.29 1.06 4.20
N LEU A 22 -5.11 2.07 3.88
CA LEU A 22 -4.78 3.06 2.86
C LEU A 22 -3.51 3.85 3.21
N ILE A 23 -3.38 4.31 4.45
CA ILE A 23 -2.20 5.04 4.91
C ILE A 23 -0.93 4.18 4.79
N ARG A 24 -1.01 2.89 5.13
CA ARG A 24 0.11 1.94 5.03
C ARG A 24 0.50 1.63 3.58
N GLN A 25 -0.39 1.80 2.63
CA GLN A 25 -0.10 1.61 1.21
C GLN A 25 0.65 2.81 0.59
N ILE A 26 0.57 4.01 1.18
CA ILE A 26 1.20 5.21 0.62
C ILE A 26 2.72 5.05 0.41
N PRO A 27 3.53 4.58 1.38
CA PRO A 27 4.96 4.39 1.16
C PRO A 27 5.25 3.40 0.03
N ILE A 28 4.48 2.32 -0.05
CA ILE A 28 4.59 1.31 -1.11
C ILE A 28 4.31 1.94 -2.47
N LEU A 29 3.24 2.73 -2.60
CA LEU A 29 2.89 3.43 -3.83
C LEU A 29 3.97 4.42 -4.26
N VAL A 30 4.55 5.15 -3.32
CA VAL A 30 5.65 6.09 -3.61
C VAL A 30 6.87 5.32 -4.13
N SER A 31 7.27 4.25 -3.45
CA SER A 31 8.41 3.42 -3.85
C SER A 31 8.19 2.78 -5.23
N LEU A 32 7.03 2.18 -5.47
CA LEU A 32 6.71 1.58 -6.77
C LEU A 32 6.72 2.61 -7.90
N LYS A 33 6.22 3.82 -7.65
CA LYS A 33 6.23 4.89 -8.64
C LYS A 33 7.65 5.38 -8.93
N GLU A 34 8.47 5.58 -7.91
CA GLU A 34 9.88 5.98 -8.09
C GLU A 34 10.63 4.91 -8.91
N ASN A 35 10.50 3.64 -8.55
CA ASN A 35 11.18 2.53 -9.23
C ASN A 35 10.63 2.23 -10.63
N SER A 36 9.41 2.68 -10.95
CA SER A 36 8.83 2.48 -12.29
C SER A 36 9.44 3.37 -13.37
N THR A 37 10.34 4.29 -13.01
CA THR A 37 11.00 5.23 -13.94
C THR A 37 12.42 4.84 -14.28
N ASP A 38 13.00 3.86 -13.58
CA ASP A 38 14.40 3.46 -13.77
C ASP A 38 14.52 2.38 -14.85
N ASP A 39 15.54 2.49 -15.72
CA ASP A 39 15.85 1.48 -16.74
C ASP A 39 16.63 0.31 -16.14
N VAL A 40 15.90 -0.54 -15.40
CA VAL A 40 16.45 -1.73 -14.75
C VAL A 40 15.77 -2.97 -15.28
N TYR A 41 16.58 -3.99 -15.57
CA TYR A 41 16.13 -5.28 -16.08
C TYR A 41 16.56 -6.41 -15.16
N GLU A 42 15.69 -7.40 -15.01
CA GLU A 42 16.02 -8.68 -14.42
C GLU A 42 16.61 -9.59 -15.49
N LEU A 43 17.78 -10.16 -15.23
CA LEU A 43 18.29 -11.22 -16.05
C LEU A 43 17.53 -12.49 -15.72
N HIS A 44 17.01 -13.16 -16.72
CA HIS A 44 16.32 -14.43 -16.59
C HIS A 44 17.06 -15.50 -17.37
N TYR A 45 17.58 -16.49 -16.67
CA TYR A 45 18.24 -17.65 -17.24
C TYR A 45 17.38 -18.89 -17.02
N GLN A 46 17.13 -19.63 -18.09
CA GLN A 46 16.42 -20.90 -18.04
C GLN A 46 17.34 -22.00 -18.59
N PRO A 47 17.84 -22.88 -17.74
CA PRO A 47 18.69 -23.99 -18.21
C PRO A 47 17.90 -24.89 -19.17
N SER A 48 18.52 -25.27 -20.27
CA SER A 48 17.98 -26.26 -21.19
C SER A 48 18.07 -27.64 -20.56
N ALA A 49 17.05 -28.47 -20.77
CA ALA A 49 17.02 -29.86 -20.31
C ALA A 49 16.71 -30.76 -21.50
N ASP A 50 17.26 -31.97 -21.47
CA ASP A 50 16.97 -33.01 -22.45
C ASP A 50 15.56 -33.65 -22.23
N GLU A 51 15.19 -34.61 -23.11
CA GLU A 51 13.93 -35.37 -23.02
C GLU A 51 13.74 -36.12 -21.69
N ASN A 52 14.83 -36.36 -20.94
CA ASN A 52 14.84 -37.03 -19.64
C ASN A 52 14.88 -36.08 -18.47
N ASN A 53 14.72 -34.77 -18.69
CA ASN A 53 14.86 -33.66 -17.71
C ASN A 53 16.27 -33.56 -17.10
N VAL A 54 17.32 -33.99 -17.83
CA VAL A 54 18.70 -33.78 -17.41
C VAL A 54 19.14 -32.43 -17.92
N ILE A 55 19.63 -31.57 -17.00
CA ILE A 55 20.16 -30.24 -17.34
C ILE A 55 21.33 -30.39 -18.28
N GLN A 56 21.32 -29.64 -19.37
CA GLN A 56 22.37 -29.63 -20.38
C GLN A 56 23.66 -29.08 -19.78
N THR A 57 24.76 -29.76 -20.09
CA THR A 57 26.13 -29.30 -19.76
C THR A 57 26.75 -28.70 -21.01
N TYR A 58 27.51 -27.62 -20.85
CA TYR A 58 28.22 -26.96 -21.93
C TYR A 58 29.63 -27.45 -22.05
N SER A 59 30.09 -27.72 -23.27
CA SER A 59 31.51 -28.01 -23.55
C SER A 59 32.35 -26.75 -23.30
N LYS A 60 33.68 -26.91 -23.07
CA LYS A 60 34.57 -25.76 -22.86
C LYS A 60 34.50 -24.70 -23.96
N SER A 61 34.33 -25.12 -25.22
CA SER A 61 34.20 -24.19 -26.33
C SER A 61 32.90 -23.43 -26.33
N GLU A 62 31.80 -24.04 -25.86
CA GLU A 62 30.50 -23.36 -25.67
C GLU A 62 30.56 -22.40 -24.49
N GLN A 63 31.20 -22.80 -23.38
CA GLN A 63 31.41 -21.93 -22.22
C GLN A 63 32.21 -20.69 -22.59
N ASP A 64 33.28 -20.83 -23.39
CA ASP A 64 34.10 -19.72 -23.88
C ASP A 64 33.26 -18.76 -24.77
N ARG A 65 32.40 -19.29 -25.62
CA ARG A 65 31.49 -18.49 -26.46
C ARG A 65 30.44 -17.78 -25.64
N ILE A 66 29.85 -18.42 -24.63
CA ILE A 66 28.89 -17.82 -23.70
C ILE A 66 29.56 -16.69 -22.91
N LEU A 67 30.76 -16.92 -22.37
CA LEU A 67 31.52 -15.88 -21.69
C LEU A 67 31.81 -14.69 -22.57
N GLN A 68 32.29 -14.91 -23.79
CA GLN A 68 32.60 -13.86 -24.74
C GLN A 68 31.33 -13.05 -25.09
N PHE A 69 30.18 -13.73 -25.23
CA PHE A 69 28.90 -13.07 -25.47
C PHE A 69 28.50 -12.18 -24.27
N LEU A 70 28.55 -12.71 -23.05
CA LEU A 70 28.18 -11.97 -21.84
C LEU A 70 29.14 -10.79 -21.59
N GLU A 71 30.45 -10.97 -21.83
CA GLU A 71 31.41 -9.89 -21.70
C GLU A 71 31.14 -8.76 -22.73
N ASN A 72 30.90 -9.11 -23.97
CA ASN A 72 30.63 -8.13 -25.02
C ASN A 72 29.31 -7.38 -24.82
N SER A 73 28.32 -8.03 -24.21
CA SER A 73 26.98 -7.47 -24.02
C SER A 73 26.87 -6.60 -22.76
N PHE A 74 27.62 -6.91 -21.71
CA PHE A 74 27.39 -6.33 -20.39
C PHE A 74 28.59 -5.65 -19.75
N PHE A 75 29.76 -5.65 -20.42
CA PHE A 75 30.94 -4.95 -19.92
C PHE A 75 31.37 -3.88 -20.93
N ASP A 76 31.70 -2.71 -20.41
CA ASP A 76 32.22 -1.62 -21.24
C ASP A 76 33.71 -1.83 -21.57
N SER A 77 34.28 -0.92 -22.38
CA SER A 77 35.69 -0.93 -22.77
C SER A 77 36.66 -0.81 -21.58
N ASP A 78 36.20 -0.23 -20.48
CA ASP A 78 36.99 -0.03 -19.26
C ASP A 78 36.84 -1.21 -18.30
N GLY A 79 36.08 -2.24 -18.66
CA GLY A 79 35.82 -3.44 -17.89
C GLY A 79 34.79 -3.24 -16.75
N GLN A 80 34.06 -2.13 -16.74
CA GLN A 80 32.97 -1.95 -15.79
C GLN A 80 31.76 -2.77 -16.23
N SER A 81 31.12 -3.37 -15.27
CA SER A 81 29.95 -4.24 -15.49
C SER A 81 28.66 -3.48 -15.33
N ASN A 82 27.71 -3.74 -16.21
CA ASN A 82 26.30 -3.34 -16.06
C ASN A 82 25.48 -4.41 -15.31
N LEU A 83 26.14 -5.50 -14.88
CA LEU A 83 25.55 -6.59 -14.12
C LEU A 83 25.76 -6.37 -12.62
N TYR A 84 24.72 -6.52 -11.83
CA TYR A 84 24.76 -6.39 -10.38
C TYR A 84 24.02 -7.55 -9.72
N SER A 85 24.61 -8.14 -8.68
CA SER A 85 23.96 -9.14 -7.83
C SER A 85 23.26 -8.47 -6.63
N GLY A 86 22.26 -9.14 -6.07
CA GLY A 86 21.53 -8.65 -4.90
C GLY A 86 20.05 -8.36 -5.15
N LYS A 87 19.50 -8.89 -6.25
CA LYS A 87 18.07 -8.76 -6.59
C LYS A 87 17.15 -9.16 -5.45
N GLN A 88 17.44 -10.24 -4.73
CA GLN A 88 16.58 -10.68 -3.63
C GLN A 88 16.53 -9.68 -2.49
N SER A 89 17.66 -9.10 -2.12
CA SER A 89 17.73 -8.05 -1.09
C SER A 89 16.95 -6.81 -1.51
N TYR A 90 16.98 -6.50 -2.79
CA TYR A 90 16.28 -5.40 -3.41
C TYR A 90 14.77 -5.58 -3.41
N LEU A 91 14.27 -6.76 -3.79
CA LEU A 91 12.83 -7.05 -3.86
C LEU A 91 12.19 -7.33 -2.48
N SER A 92 12.99 -7.70 -1.47
CA SER A 92 12.50 -8.04 -0.13
C SER A 92 12.21 -6.83 0.75
N ASP A 93 12.78 -5.67 0.45
CA ASP A 93 12.53 -4.43 1.20
C ASP A 93 11.52 -3.55 0.44
N PRO A 94 10.25 -3.47 0.90
CA PRO A 94 9.24 -2.61 0.27
C PRO A 94 9.59 -1.11 0.35
N ASN A 95 10.59 -0.73 1.15
CA ASN A 95 11.11 0.62 1.24
C ASN A 95 12.50 0.76 0.57
N ALA A 96 13.05 -0.31 0.02
CA ALA A 96 14.34 -0.26 -0.65
C ALA A 96 14.17 0.59 -1.91
N ARG A 97 14.72 1.80 -1.84
CA ARG A 97 15.04 2.53 -3.05
C ARG A 97 16.06 1.70 -3.82
N MET A 98 15.92 1.63 -5.14
CA MET A 98 17.00 1.16 -6.02
C MET A 98 18.21 2.05 -5.82
N ASP A 99 19.00 1.71 -4.84
CA ASP A 99 20.27 2.37 -4.61
C ASP A 99 21.33 1.48 -5.20
N LYS A 100 21.99 1.95 -6.25
CA LYS A 100 23.14 1.26 -6.86
C LYS A 100 24.23 0.94 -5.81
N GLU A 101 24.28 1.72 -4.72
CA GLU A 101 25.21 1.52 -3.62
C GLU A 101 24.95 0.21 -2.84
N ASN A 102 23.74 -0.32 -2.88
CA ASN A 102 23.35 -1.57 -2.21
C ASN A 102 23.54 -2.82 -3.09
N LEU A 103 23.86 -2.63 -4.35
CA LEU A 103 24.08 -3.72 -5.30
C LEU A 103 25.57 -4.03 -5.41
N THR A 104 25.92 -5.31 -5.53
CA THR A 104 27.30 -5.75 -5.72
C THR A 104 27.56 -5.93 -7.22
N PRO A 105 28.51 -5.20 -7.83
CA PRO A 105 28.82 -5.39 -9.23
C PRO A 105 29.38 -6.80 -9.48
N VAL A 106 28.88 -7.45 -10.54
CA VAL A 106 29.37 -8.76 -10.96
C VAL A 106 30.65 -8.55 -11.77
N THR A 107 31.75 -9.14 -11.32
CA THR A 107 33.03 -9.06 -12.03
C THR A 107 33.18 -10.15 -13.08
N LYS A 108 34.12 -9.96 -14.03
CA LYS A 108 34.45 -10.97 -15.04
C LYS A 108 34.89 -12.30 -14.41
N GLU A 109 35.66 -12.24 -13.30
CA GLU A 109 36.13 -13.43 -12.59
C GLU A 109 34.96 -14.21 -11.95
N MET A 110 33.98 -13.49 -11.40
CA MET A 110 32.77 -14.11 -10.84
C MET A 110 32.01 -14.83 -11.95
N LEU A 111 31.80 -14.17 -13.09
CA LEU A 111 31.10 -14.72 -14.21
C LEU A 111 31.84 -15.93 -14.82
N ASP A 112 33.14 -15.81 -15.03
CA ASP A 112 33.97 -16.92 -15.52
C ASP A 112 33.92 -18.14 -14.60
N SER A 113 34.02 -17.92 -13.28
CA SER A 113 33.96 -19.00 -12.29
C SER A 113 32.59 -19.71 -12.30
N GLU A 114 31.52 -18.99 -12.62
CA GLU A 114 30.17 -19.53 -12.64
C GLU A 114 29.88 -20.31 -13.93
N ILE A 115 30.26 -19.75 -15.08
CA ILE A 115 30.01 -20.37 -16.39
C ILE A 115 30.90 -21.64 -16.59
N ARG A 116 32.05 -21.70 -15.94
CA ARG A 116 32.93 -22.89 -16.02
C ARG A 116 32.57 -24.04 -15.10
N LYS A 117 31.51 -23.89 -14.29
CA LYS A 117 30.94 -25.03 -13.55
C LYS A 117 30.33 -26.07 -14.49
N ASP A 118 30.24 -27.30 -13.99
CA ASP A 118 29.52 -28.35 -14.75
C ASP A 118 28.09 -27.97 -15.11
N PHE A 119 27.46 -27.19 -14.23
CA PHE A 119 26.12 -26.59 -14.45
C PHE A 119 26.19 -25.10 -14.10
N ILE A 120 25.64 -24.26 -14.97
CA ILE A 120 25.44 -22.84 -14.67
C ILE A 120 24.34 -22.72 -13.62
N ASP A 121 24.65 -22.07 -12.51
CA ASP A 121 23.70 -21.90 -11.41
C ASP A 121 22.60 -20.89 -11.81
N ALA A 122 21.41 -21.42 -12.04
CA ALA A 122 20.25 -20.59 -12.34
C ALA A 122 19.92 -19.62 -11.19
N THR A 123 20.24 -19.96 -9.94
CA THR A 123 20.02 -19.08 -8.80
C THR A 123 20.92 -17.85 -8.87
N PHE A 124 22.19 -18.05 -9.20
CA PHE A 124 23.14 -16.96 -9.41
C PHE A 124 22.70 -16.07 -10.58
N MET A 125 22.42 -16.67 -11.74
CA MET A 125 22.05 -15.92 -12.94
C MET A 125 20.74 -15.14 -12.74
N ASN A 126 19.76 -15.73 -12.09
CA ASN A 126 18.47 -15.09 -11.84
C ASN A 126 18.49 -14.07 -10.69
N ASP A 127 19.58 -13.97 -9.92
CA ASP A 127 19.81 -12.91 -8.92
C ASP A 127 20.47 -11.66 -9.52
N ILE A 128 20.79 -11.69 -10.82
CA ILE A 128 21.44 -10.58 -11.52
C ILE A 128 20.42 -9.55 -11.99
N LEU A 129 20.74 -8.29 -11.74
CA LEU A 129 20.11 -7.11 -12.31
C LEU A 129 21.02 -6.49 -13.35
N VAL A 130 20.42 -5.95 -14.40
CA VAL A 130 21.12 -5.24 -15.47
C VAL A 130 20.68 -3.79 -15.47
N LEU A 131 21.65 -2.89 -15.37
CA LEU A 131 21.43 -1.45 -15.33
C LEU A 131 22.00 -0.78 -16.59
N ASP A 132 21.36 0.31 -17.02
CA ASP A 132 21.86 1.20 -18.07
C ASP A 132 22.22 0.45 -19.37
N ILE A 133 21.34 -0.44 -19.85
CA ILE A 133 21.58 -1.23 -21.06
C ILE A 133 20.96 -0.59 -22.29
N GLU A 134 21.63 -0.67 -23.43
CA GLU A 134 21.09 -0.24 -24.71
C GLU A 134 20.07 -1.26 -25.23
N LYS A 135 18.98 -0.77 -25.83
CA LYS A 135 17.95 -1.64 -26.43
C LYS A 135 18.46 -2.56 -27.54
N SER A 136 19.56 -2.19 -28.20
CA SER A 136 20.24 -3.02 -29.23
C SER A 136 20.68 -4.38 -28.65
N VAL A 137 21.18 -4.39 -27.42
CA VAL A 137 21.66 -5.61 -26.74
C VAL A 137 20.53 -6.61 -26.52
N MET A 138 19.28 -6.17 -26.36
CA MET A 138 18.13 -7.07 -26.22
C MET A 138 17.92 -7.94 -27.46
N ASN A 139 18.14 -7.39 -28.67
CA ASN A 139 18.02 -8.15 -29.91
C ASN A 139 19.18 -9.15 -30.05
N ASP A 140 20.38 -8.76 -29.64
CA ASP A 140 21.57 -9.62 -29.68
C ASP A 140 21.44 -10.82 -28.73
N MET A 141 20.66 -10.68 -27.65
CA MET A 141 20.39 -11.76 -26.71
C MET A 141 19.46 -12.84 -27.29
N GLU A 142 18.44 -12.46 -28.07
CA GLU A 142 17.57 -13.41 -28.75
C GLU A 142 18.38 -14.23 -29.78
N GLU A 143 19.25 -13.59 -30.54
CA GLU A 143 20.14 -14.26 -31.50
C GLU A 143 21.14 -15.19 -30.81
N ALA A 144 21.71 -14.77 -29.68
CA ALA A 144 22.61 -15.59 -28.89
C ALA A 144 21.91 -16.79 -28.26
N ALA A 145 20.67 -16.64 -27.79
CA ALA A 145 19.87 -17.74 -27.26
C ALA A 145 19.65 -18.85 -28.27
N GLU A 146 19.41 -18.49 -29.53
CA GLU A 146 19.24 -19.45 -30.63
C GLU A 146 20.56 -20.12 -31.07
N THR A 147 21.65 -19.33 -31.14
CA THR A 147 22.92 -19.82 -31.69
C THR A 147 23.77 -20.60 -30.68
N LEU A 148 23.63 -20.33 -29.39
CA LEU A 148 24.42 -20.92 -28.30
C LEU A 148 23.61 -21.94 -27.47
N ASP A 149 22.31 -22.11 -27.73
CA ASP A 149 21.36 -22.81 -26.86
C ASP A 149 21.44 -22.37 -25.38
N PHE A 150 21.79 -21.06 -25.21
CA PHE A 150 21.91 -20.41 -23.93
C PHE A 150 20.71 -19.46 -23.73
N ARG A 151 19.67 -19.99 -23.09
CA ARG A 151 18.39 -19.29 -22.95
C ARG A 151 18.46 -18.25 -21.84
N ILE A 152 18.77 -17.03 -22.26
CA ILE A 152 18.83 -15.85 -21.42
C ILE A 152 17.89 -14.79 -21.95
N GLY A 153 17.23 -14.07 -21.05
CA GLY A 153 16.31 -12.98 -21.38
C GLY A 153 16.39 -11.85 -20.39
N LEU A 154 15.91 -10.69 -20.76
CA LEU A 154 15.79 -9.52 -19.91
C LEU A 154 14.34 -9.14 -19.72
N ASN A 155 13.89 -9.09 -18.48
CA ASN A 155 12.57 -8.62 -18.12
C ASN A 155 12.68 -7.22 -17.47
N SER A 156 11.94 -6.26 -18.00
CA SER A 156 11.92 -4.91 -17.44
C SER A 156 11.30 -4.90 -16.04
N LEU A 157 12.10 -4.52 -15.04
CA LEU A 157 11.62 -4.31 -13.67
C LEU A 157 10.75 -3.06 -13.57
N SER A 158 11.05 -2.03 -14.32
CA SER A 158 10.26 -0.80 -14.35
C SER A 158 8.83 -1.05 -14.85
N GLU A 159 8.65 -1.93 -15.84
CA GLU A 159 7.31 -2.34 -16.30
C GLU A 159 6.56 -3.10 -15.21
N LYS A 160 7.22 -4.04 -14.54
CA LYS A 160 6.65 -4.80 -13.43
C LYS A 160 6.22 -3.86 -12.27
N PHE A 161 7.09 -2.93 -11.88
CA PHE A 161 6.75 -1.95 -10.86
C PHE A 161 5.60 -1.02 -11.29
N ARG A 162 5.53 -0.67 -12.57
CA ARG A 162 4.43 0.12 -13.12
C ARG A 162 3.10 -0.65 -13.07
N GLU A 163 3.12 -1.94 -13.39
CA GLU A 163 1.93 -2.80 -13.28
C GLU A 163 1.48 -2.96 -11.83
N GLU A 164 2.43 -3.23 -10.93
CA GLU A 164 2.15 -3.31 -9.49
C GLU A 164 1.64 -1.97 -8.94
N PHE A 165 2.25 -0.84 -9.33
CA PHE A 165 1.76 0.49 -8.98
C PHE A 165 0.31 0.69 -9.42
N ASN A 166 -0.01 0.39 -10.66
CA ASN A 166 -1.38 0.55 -11.18
C ASN A 166 -2.38 -0.33 -10.40
N TYR A 167 -2.00 -1.55 -10.05
CA TYR A 167 -2.82 -2.45 -9.23
C TYR A 167 -3.05 -1.88 -7.81
N TYR A 168 -1.99 -1.52 -7.11
CA TYR A 168 -2.08 -0.96 -5.75
C TYR A 168 -2.79 0.40 -5.75
N PHE A 169 -2.52 1.24 -6.73
CA PHE A 169 -3.19 2.54 -6.88
C PHE A 169 -4.69 2.38 -7.15
N GLY A 170 -5.07 1.43 -8.00
CA GLY A 170 -6.48 1.10 -8.22
C GLY A 170 -7.19 0.67 -6.93
N ASN A 171 -6.56 -0.21 -6.15
CA ASN A 171 -7.08 -0.65 -4.85
C ASN A 171 -7.16 0.51 -3.84
N PHE A 172 -6.15 1.38 -3.82
CA PHE A 172 -6.14 2.58 -2.98
C PHE A 172 -7.31 3.52 -3.30
N ILE A 173 -7.53 3.83 -4.57
CA ILE A 173 -8.66 4.67 -5.00
C ILE A 173 -10.00 4.02 -4.66
N PHE A 174 -10.14 2.71 -4.89
CA PHE A 174 -11.35 1.98 -4.53
C PHE A 174 -11.64 2.05 -3.02
N GLY A 175 -10.64 1.77 -2.18
CA GLY A 175 -10.76 1.87 -0.72
C GLY A 175 -11.11 3.30 -0.26
N LEU A 176 -10.52 4.33 -0.88
CA LEU A 176 -10.83 5.73 -0.60
C LEU A 176 -12.28 6.06 -0.93
N VAL A 177 -12.77 5.68 -2.10
CA VAL A 177 -14.17 5.87 -2.50
C VAL A 177 -15.11 5.14 -1.54
N LEU A 178 -14.81 3.89 -1.21
CA LEU A 178 -15.60 3.09 -0.27
C LEU A 178 -15.67 3.75 1.11
N SER A 179 -14.55 4.25 1.62
CA SER A 179 -14.48 4.98 2.89
C SER A 179 -15.32 6.26 2.88
N LEU A 180 -15.29 7.02 1.79
CA LEU A 180 -16.11 8.23 1.61
C LEU A 180 -17.62 7.91 1.57
N VAL A 181 -18.00 6.86 0.84
CA VAL A 181 -19.40 6.40 0.78
C VAL A 181 -19.86 5.96 2.17
N PHE A 182 -19.08 5.16 2.87
CA PHE A 182 -19.41 4.67 4.21
C PHE A 182 -19.51 5.83 5.23
N MET A 183 -18.57 6.78 5.17
CA MET A 183 -18.61 7.99 6.00
C MET A 183 -19.90 8.78 5.76
N SER A 184 -20.26 9.01 4.50
CA SER A 184 -21.46 9.75 4.12
C SER A 184 -22.73 9.07 4.63
N PHE A 185 -22.79 7.74 4.47
CA PHE A 185 -23.92 6.94 4.95
C PHE A 185 -24.02 6.97 6.48
N GLY A 186 -22.90 6.82 7.17
CA GLY A 186 -22.82 6.91 8.63
C GLY A 186 -23.29 8.27 9.15
N LEU A 187 -22.85 9.37 8.53
CA LEU A 187 -23.32 10.73 8.89
C LEU A 187 -24.82 10.89 8.68
N LEU A 188 -25.38 10.29 7.63
CA LEU A 188 -26.82 10.32 7.36
C LEU A 188 -27.62 9.56 8.42
N ILE A 189 -27.12 8.40 8.86
CA ILE A 189 -27.72 7.63 9.96
C ILE A 189 -27.65 8.43 11.27
N VAL A 190 -26.49 9.01 11.61
CA VAL A 190 -26.32 9.86 12.80
C VAL A 190 -27.31 11.04 12.75
N TYR A 191 -27.45 11.70 11.60
CA TYR A 191 -28.42 12.76 11.41
C TYR A 191 -29.86 12.29 11.70
N TRP A 192 -30.27 11.13 11.19
CA TRP A 192 -31.60 10.59 11.42
C TRP A 192 -31.84 10.23 12.88
N ILE A 193 -30.88 9.56 13.53
CA ILE A 193 -31.00 9.19 14.94
C ILE A 193 -31.17 10.44 15.82
N ILE A 194 -30.29 11.45 15.65
CA ILE A 194 -30.36 12.69 16.41
C ILE A 194 -31.69 13.43 16.14
N SER A 195 -32.10 13.51 14.87
CA SER A 195 -33.35 14.18 14.50
C SER A 195 -34.59 13.49 15.08
N SER A 196 -34.63 12.17 15.05
CA SER A 196 -35.70 11.36 15.62
C SER A 196 -35.72 11.45 17.15
N SER A 197 -34.54 11.38 17.80
CA SER A 197 -34.43 11.55 19.24
C SER A 197 -34.97 12.90 19.71
N LEU A 198 -34.59 14.00 19.05
CA LEU A 198 -35.10 15.34 19.37
C LEU A 198 -36.62 15.44 19.17
N LYS A 199 -37.18 14.76 18.16
CA LYS A 199 -38.59 14.73 17.93
C LYS A 199 -39.35 13.99 19.05
N ILE A 200 -38.77 12.87 19.53
CA ILE A 200 -39.33 12.13 20.67
C ILE A 200 -39.32 12.99 21.93
N PHE A 201 -38.23 13.72 22.19
CA PHE A 201 -38.08 14.61 23.35
C PHE A 201 -38.79 15.98 23.19
N GLN A 202 -39.56 16.19 22.14
CA GLN A 202 -40.19 17.48 21.86
C GLN A 202 -41.13 17.94 23.00
N GLN A 203 -41.85 17.02 23.61
CA GLN A 203 -42.74 17.34 24.76
C GLN A 203 -41.92 17.75 25.97
N ASP A 204 -40.85 17.05 26.31
CA ASP A 204 -39.97 17.37 27.42
C ASP A 204 -39.28 18.73 27.21
N ILE A 205 -38.86 19.02 25.99
CA ILE A 205 -38.30 20.33 25.61
C ILE A 205 -39.25 21.45 25.88
N ARG A 206 -40.53 21.28 25.50
CA ARG A 206 -41.62 22.26 25.76
C ARG A 206 -41.89 22.42 27.25
N LEU A 207 -41.92 21.32 28.00
CA LEU A 207 -42.16 21.31 29.43
C LEU A 207 -41.04 22.10 30.17
N HIS A 208 -39.79 21.88 29.79
CA HIS A 208 -38.67 22.64 30.33
C HIS A 208 -38.75 24.14 30.07
N ARG A 209 -39.28 24.52 28.91
CA ARG A 209 -39.53 25.95 28.57
C ARG A 209 -40.65 26.54 29.44
N VAL A 210 -41.72 25.80 29.64
CA VAL A 210 -42.81 26.23 30.53
C VAL A 210 -42.35 26.39 31.98
N MET A 211 -41.40 25.54 32.42
CA MET A 211 -40.77 25.65 33.76
C MET A 211 -39.78 26.83 33.86
N GLY A 212 -39.66 27.66 32.84
CA GLY A 212 -38.84 28.87 32.88
C GLY A 212 -37.32 28.67 32.57
N LEU A 213 -36.93 27.50 32.05
CA LEU A 213 -35.54 27.28 31.64
C LEU A 213 -35.24 28.08 30.37
N THR A 214 -34.07 28.72 30.32
CA THR A 214 -33.63 29.47 29.13
C THR A 214 -33.36 28.53 27.95
N ASN A 215 -33.66 28.98 26.73
CA ASN A 215 -33.43 28.22 25.49
C ASN A 215 -31.96 27.69 25.40
N ARG A 216 -31.01 28.48 25.85
CA ARG A 216 -29.57 28.10 25.89
C ARG A 216 -29.32 26.91 26.83
N LYS A 217 -29.97 26.92 28.00
CA LYS A 217 -29.79 25.87 29.01
C LYS A 217 -30.43 24.56 28.55
N ILE A 218 -31.64 24.64 27.96
CA ILE A 218 -32.30 23.49 27.36
C ILE A 218 -31.46 22.88 26.24
N THR A 219 -30.98 23.69 25.30
CA THR A 219 -30.14 23.23 24.18
C THR A 219 -28.85 22.57 24.68
N ASN A 220 -28.18 23.12 25.67
CA ASN A 220 -26.95 22.53 26.22
C ASN A 220 -27.22 21.20 26.93
N ASN A 221 -28.30 21.06 27.66
CA ASN A 221 -28.66 19.80 28.32
C ASN A 221 -28.92 18.68 27.30
N PHE A 222 -29.72 18.93 26.27
CA PHE A 222 -30.00 17.96 25.23
C PHE A 222 -28.78 17.69 24.34
N LYS A 223 -27.94 18.70 24.13
CA LYS A 223 -26.66 18.52 23.45
C LYS A 223 -25.75 17.55 24.24
N LEU A 224 -25.57 17.79 25.53
CA LEU A 224 -24.76 16.90 26.39
C LEU A 224 -25.32 15.48 26.36
N LEU A 225 -26.63 15.33 26.54
CA LEU A 225 -27.33 14.04 26.52
C LEU A 225 -27.08 13.25 25.22
N LEU A 226 -27.14 13.88 24.05
CA LEU A 226 -26.96 13.22 22.75
C LEU A 226 -25.49 13.05 22.34
N MET A 227 -24.57 13.81 22.94
CA MET A 227 -23.13 13.66 22.65
C MET A 227 -22.46 12.57 23.52
N ILE A 228 -23.00 12.27 24.70
CA ILE A 228 -22.46 11.21 25.58
C ILE A 228 -22.27 9.89 24.82
N PRO A 229 -23.25 9.33 24.07
CA PRO A 229 -23.08 8.06 23.38
C PRO A 229 -21.93 8.07 22.36
N VAL A 230 -21.72 9.21 21.68
CA VAL A 230 -20.63 9.39 20.71
C VAL A 230 -19.26 9.38 21.44
N ILE A 231 -19.15 10.11 22.54
CA ILE A 231 -17.92 10.17 23.35
C ILE A 231 -17.61 8.81 23.96
N VAL A 232 -18.62 8.15 24.55
CA VAL A 232 -18.45 6.80 25.15
C VAL A 232 -18.06 5.79 24.09
N SER A 233 -18.66 5.85 22.89
CA SER A 233 -18.31 5.00 21.75
C SER A 233 -16.84 5.16 21.37
N PHE A 234 -16.36 6.39 21.29
CA PHE A 234 -14.95 6.68 20.99
C PHE A 234 -14.02 6.12 22.06
N MET A 235 -14.33 6.32 23.36
CA MET A 235 -13.52 5.80 24.45
C MET A 235 -13.48 4.27 24.46
N VAL A 236 -14.62 3.61 24.28
CA VAL A 236 -14.69 2.15 24.18
C VAL A 236 -13.91 1.64 22.97
N PHE A 237 -13.99 2.35 21.84
CA PHE A 237 -13.23 1.99 20.65
C PHE A 237 -11.70 2.12 20.87
N LEU A 238 -11.22 3.17 21.56
CA LEU A 238 -9.80 3.30 21.90
C LEU A 238 -9.31 2.13 22.78
N VAL A 239 -10.10 1.73 23.77
CA VAL A 239 -9.78 0.56 24.60
C VAL A 239 -9.75 -0.71 23.77
N PHE A 240 -10.72 -0.89 22.88
CA PHE A 240 -10.78 -2.01 21.95
C PHE A 240 -9.55 -2.06 21.04
N ALA A 241 -9.21 -0.96 20.39
CA ALA A 241 -8.05 -0.85 19.50
C ALA A 241 -6.73 -1.16 20.23
N TYR A 242 -6.60 -0.70 21.47
CA TYR A 242 -5.44 -1.02 22.31
C TYR A 242 -5.37 -2.49 22.72
N SER A 243 -6.52 -3.10 23.07
CA SER A 243 -6.59 -4.47 23.58
C SER A 243 -6.43 -5.56 22.53
N THR A 244 -6.70 -5.27 21.26
CA THR A 244 -6.64 -6.24 20.16
C THR A 244 -5.22 -6.53 19.68
N GLY A 245 -4.19 -5.87 20.23
CA GLY A 245 -2.79 -6.11 19.88
C GLY A 245 -2.41 -5.71 18.45
N PHE A 246 -3.30 -5.01 17.73
CA PHE A 246 -2.95 -4.43 16.45
C PHE A 246 -1.85 -3.38 16.61
N HIS A 247 -0.86 -3.41 15.74
CA HIS A 247 0.16 -2.36 15.71
C HIS A 247 -0.49 -1.03 15.29
N VAL A 248 -0.88 -0.25 16.29
CA VAL A 248 -1.50 1.07 16.09
C VAL A 248 -0.39 2.11 16.05
N LEU A 249 -0.28 2.81 14.94
CA LEU A 249 0.68 3.89 14.75
C LEU A 249 0.14 5.21 15.34
N LEU A 250 1.02 6.15 15.62
CA LEU A 250 0.61 7.48 16.10
C LEU A 250 -0.37 8.17 15.13
N ILE A 251 -0.20 7.96 13.84
CA ILE A 251 -1.06 8.52 12.80
C ILE A 251 -2.49 7.98 12.88
N ASP A 252 -2.67 6.73 13.31
CA ASP A 252 -3.98 6.12 13.48
C ASP A 252 -4.76 6.80 14.62
N TYR A 253 -4.08 7.12 15.72
CA TYR A 253 -4.70 7.88 16.82
C TYR A 253 -5.08 9.29 16.40
N LEU A 254 -4.25 9.98 15.63
CA LEU A 254 -4.56 11.30 15.07
C LEU A 254 -5.79 11.22 14.16
N TYR A 255 -5.85 10.22 13.29
CA TYR A 255 -7.01 10.00 12.43
C TYR A 255 -8.29 9.77 13.23
N LEU A 256 -8.27 8.87 14.23
CA LEU A 256 -9.41 8.60 15.09
C LEU A 256 -9.88 9.85 15.85
N LEU A 257 -8.95 10.66 16.32
CA LEU A 257 -9.27 11.92 16.99
C LEU A 257 -9.93 12.93 16.03
N LEU A 258 -9.44 13.04 14.81
CA LEU A 258 -10.03 13.91 13.77
C LEU A 258 -11.41 13.43 13.36
N LEU A 259 -11.59 12.12 13.14
CA LEU A 259 -12.87 11.51 12.80
C LEU A 259 -13.91 11.80 13.89
N ASN A 260 -13.60 11.50 15.14
CA ASN A 260 -14.55 11.68 16.23
C ASN A 260 -14.81 13.16 16.56
N SER A 261 -13.81 14.03 16.41
CA SER A 261 -14.01 15.49 16.50
C SER A 261 -14.98 15.97 15.41
N SER A 262 -14.83 15.50 14.18
CA SER A 262 -15.75 15.85 13.09
C SER A 262 -17.19 15.35 13.33
N LEU A 263 -17.34 14.12 13.86
CA LEU A 263 -18.63 13.57 14.27
C LEU A 263 -19.30 14.40 15.38
N LEU A 264 -18.53 14.84 16.38
CA LEU A 264 -19.03 15.69 17.46
C LEU A 264 -19.43 17.07 16.94
N ILE A 265 -18.64 17.68 16.07
CA ILE A 265 -18.96 18.97 15.45
C ILE A 265 -20.24 18.84 14.64
N PHE A 266 -20.34 17.82 13.78
CA PHE A 266 -21.52 17.56 12.96
C PHE A 266 -22.77 17.36 13.83
N SER A 267 -22.70 16.52 14.86
CA SER A 267 -23.79 16.26 15.80
C SER A 267 -24.21 17.56 16.50
N ASN A 268 -23.25 18.39 16.93
CA ASN A 268 -23.53 19.68 17.56
C ASN A 268 -24.27 20.64 16.63
N LEU A 269 -23.89 20.71 15.35
CA LEU A 269 -24.53 21.56 14.36
C LEU A 269 -25.99 21.13 14.11
N ILE A 270 -26.23 19.81 14.03
CA ILE A 270 -27.59 19.28 13.84
C ILE A 270 -28.45 19.63 15.04
N ILE A 271 -27.97 19.36 16.26
CA ILE A 271 -28.70 19.63 17.49
C ILE A 271 -29.03 21.11 17.57
N LYS A 272 -28.05 22.01 17.41
CA LYS A 272 -28.25 23.46 17.45
C LYS A 272 -29.30 23.92 16.43
N LYS A 273 -29.20 23.45 15.17
CA LYS A 273 -30.14 23.83 14.11
C LYS A 273 -31.56 23.33 14.38
N LYS A 274 -31.72 22.09 14.84
CA LYS A 274 -33.04 21.49 15.12
C LYS A 274 -33.68 22.05 16.37
N MET A 275 -32.91 22.21 17.45
CA MET A 275 -33.38 22.83 18.69
C MET A 275 -33.83 24.28 18.48
N GLY A 276 -33.05 25.09 17.72
CA GLY A 276 -33.50 26.45 17.37
C GLY A 276 -34.89 26.44 16.77
N ARG A 277 -35.13 25.63 15.71
CA ARG A 277 -36.45 25.53 15.07
C ARG A 277 -37.56 25.05 16.00
N MET A 278 -37.27 24.19 17.00
CA MET A 278 -38.23 23.69 17.96
C MET A 278 -38.57 24.70 19.06
N LEU A 279 -37.59 25.55 19.40
CA LEU A 279 -37.77 26.56 20.43
C LEU A 279 -38.38 27.90 19.88
N ASP A 280 -38.22 28.15 18.57
CA ASP A 280 -38.76 29.31 17.91
C ASP A 280 -40.24 29.09 17.44
N ALA A 281 -40.64 27.82 17.33
CA ALA A 281 -42.02 27.41 17.02
C ALA A 281 -42.85 27.23 18.30
#